data_43267b25cddc2c99d2e5aed896e3eeb3
#
_entry.id   43267b25cddc2c99d2e5aed896e3eeb3
#
_cell.length_a   1.000
_cell.length_b   1.000
_cell.length_c   1.000
_cell.angle_alpha   90.00
_cell.angle_beta   90.00
_cell.angle_gamma   90.00
#
_symmetry.space_group_name_H-M   'P 1'
#
loop_
_entity.id
_entity.type
_entity.pdbx_description
1 polymer ?
#
loop_
_entity_poly.entity_id
_entity_poly.type
_entity_poly.pdbx_seq_one_letter_code
_entity_poly.pdbx_strand_id
1 'polypeptide(L)'
;MNILIICVSKEHGNTQKIAESMTKALDATMLKPDEVDPSSLEQYDLIGYGSGIRWAKHYRELLEFITKMPHLEGRRAFVFSTSGFGIKWPQHNALRKGLKDKGLSVIGEYCCK
;
A
#
# COMPACT_ATOMS: atom_id res chain seq x y z
N MET A 1 14.91 9.73 5.62
CA MET A 1 14.24 8.48 5.21
C MET A 1 13.27 8.77 4.09
N ASN A 2 13.37 8.02 3.01
CA ASN A 2 12.45 8.18 1.87
C ASN A 2 11.27 7.22 2.03
N ILE A 3 10.07 7.77 2.07
CA ILE A 3 8.84 7.01 2.27
C ILE A 3 7.90 7.23 1.11
N LEU A 4 7.39 6.14 0.55
CA LEU A 4 6.39 6.18 -0.51
C LEU A 4 5.10 5.54 -0.02
N ILE A 5 3.97 6.16 -0.32
CA ILE A 5 2.67 5.57 -0.05
C ILE A 5 1.96 5.35 -1.38
N ILE A 6 1.68 4.09 -1.67
CA ILE A 6 0.95 3.70 -2.87
C ILE A 6 -0.49 3.42 -2.45
N CYS A 7 -1.40 4.23 -2.95
CA CYS A 7 -2.80 4.17 -2.56
C CYS A 7 -3.69 4.01 -3.78
N VAL A 8 -4.56 3.01 -3.74
CA VAL A 8 -5.59 2.80 -4.76
C VAL A 8 -6.94 3.03 -4.09
N SER A 9 -7.61 4.10 -4.44
CA SER A 9 -8.92 4.41 -3.86
C SER A 9 -9.75 5.24 -4.81
N LYS A 10 -11.02 5.29 -4.51
CA LYS A 10 -11.94 6.19 -5.19
C LYS A 10 -11.58 7.62 -4.81
N GLU A 11 -11.60 8.53 -5.79
CA GLU A 11 -11.31 9.92 -5.55
C GLU A 11 -12.16 10.47 -4.40
N HIS A 12 -11.54 11.18 -3.47
CA HIS A 12 -12.17 11.72 -2.26
C HIS A 12 -12.74 10.66 -1.30
N GLY A 13 -12.32 9.39 -1.47
CA GLY A 13 -12.73 8.33 -0.57
C GLY A 13 -11.95 8.33 0.74
N ASN A 14 -12.43 7.53 1.70
CA ASN A 14 -11.81 7.44 3.02
C ASN A 14 -10.36 6.95 2.97
N THR A 15 -10.07 6.00 2.08
CA THR A 15 -8.71 5.49 1.94
C THR A 15 -7.76 6.60 1.51
N GLN A 16 -8.20 7.43 0.57
CA GLN A 16 -7.38 8.56 0.12
C GLN A 16 -7.13 9.56 1.24
N LYS A 17 -8.14 9.86 2.03
CA LYS A 17 -7.99 10.79 3.15
C LYS A 17 -6.98 10.29 4.18
N ILE A 18 -7.03 9.00 4.47
CA ILE A 18 -6.09 8.37 5.39
C ILE A 18 -4.68 8.40 4.82
N ALA A 19 -4.54 8.08 3.54
CA ALA A 19 -3.24 8.13 2.87
C ALA A 19 -2.66 9.55 2.87
N GLU A 20 -3.49 10.56 2.64
CA GLU A 20 -3.07 11.95 2.71
C GLU A 20 -2.58 12.34 4.10
N SER A 21 -3.30 11.90 5.14
CA SER A 21 -2.90 12.16 6.53
C SER A 21 -1.57 11.50 6.86
N MET A 22 -1.39 10.25 6.42
CA MET A 22 -0.11 9.54 6.61
C MET A 22 1.02 10.24 5.87
N THR A 23 0.74 10.71 4.65
CA THR A 23 1.73 11.42 3.83
C THR A 23 2.23 12.67 4.54
N LYS A 24 1.35 13.42 5.15
CA LYS A 24 1.73 14.60 5.92
C LYS A 24 2.50 14.23 7.18
N ALA A 25 2.02 13.24 7.92
CA ALA A 25 2.63 12.85 9.18
C ALA A 25 4.03 12.28 9.02
N LEU A 26 4.26 11.57 7.92
CA LEU A 26 5.52 10.89 7.66
C LEU A 26 6.44 11.65 6.70
N ASP A 27 5.99 12.79 6.19
CA ASP A 27 6.71 13.53 5.15
C ASP A 27 7.01 12.61 3.96
N ALA A 28 5.99 11.88 3.52
CA ALA A 28 6.10 10.88 2.46
C ALA A 28 5.63 11.42 1.12
N THR A 29 5.86 10.62 0.08
CA THR A 29 5.30 10.87 -1.25
C THR A 29 4.14 9.92 -1.45
N MET A 30 3.01 10.41 -1.96
CA MET A 30 1.85 9.57 -2.25
C MET A 30 1.63 9.49 -3.75
N LEU A 31 1.54 8.26 -4.27
CA LEU A 31 1.30 8.02 -5.68
C LEU A 31 0.28 6.90 -5.86
N LYS A 32 -0.37 6.89 -7.02
CA LYS A 32 -1.21 5.77 -7.44
C LYS A 32 -0.32 4.73 -8.12
N PRO A 33 -0.75 3.45 -8.16
CA PRO A 33 0.08 2.40 -8.80
C PRO A 33 0.50 2.71 -10.23
N ASP A 34 -0.39 3.33 -11.01
CA ASP A 34 -0.10 3.68 -12.40
C ASP A 34 0.86 4.87 -12.54
N GLU A 35 1.11 5.59 -11.46
CA GLU A 35 2.05 6.72 -11.45
C GLU A 35 3.46 6.30 -11.00
N VAL A 36 3.62 5.07 -10.54
CA VAL A 36 4.89 4.58 -9.99
C VAL A 36 5.67 3.81 -11.05
N ASP A 37 6.93 4.21 -11.25
CA ASP A 37 7.86 3.43 -12.04
C ASP A 37 8.44 2.35 -11.11
N PRO A 38 8.21 1.05 -11.39
CA PRO A 38 8.71 0.00 -10.50
C PRO A 38 10.21 0.07 -10.22
N SER A 39 11.00 0.55 -11.18
CA SER A 39 12.45 0.68 -10.98
C SER A 39 12.80 1.76 -9.96
N SER A 40 11.90 2.71 -9.71
CA SER A 40 12.16 3.79 -8.75
C SER A 40 11.95 3.37 -7.30
N LEU A 41 11.36 2.19 -7.06
CA LEU A 41 11.04 1.73 -5.71
C LEU A 41 12.28 1.49 -4.84
N GLU A 42 13.40 1.21 -5.46
CA GLU A 42 14.66 0.95 -4.74
C GLU A 42 15.13 2.15 -3.93
N GLN A 43 14.71 3.35 -4.29
CA GLN A 43 15.14 4.55 -3.58
C GLN A 43 14.36 4.82 -2.30
N TYR A 44 13.32 4.05 -2.05
CA TYR A 44 12.49 4.24 -0.85
C TYR A 44 12.86 3.25 0.24
N ASP A 45 12.92 3.76 1.47
CA ASP A 45 13.24 2.95 2.66
C ASP A 45 12.02 2.25 3.23
N LEU A 46 10.86 2.86 3.05
CA LEU A 46 9.58 2.35 3.56
C LEU A 46 8.50 2.61 2.52
N ILE A 47 7.71 1.60 2.21
CA ILE A 47 6.64 1.72 1.23
C ILE A 47 5.32 1.26 1.86
N GLY A 48 4.32 2.13 1.83
CA GLY A 48 2.98 1.81 2.29
C GLY A 48 2.09 1.41 1.12
N TYR A 49 1.28 0.39 1.32
CA TYR A 49 0.34 -0.11 0.30
C TYR A 49 -1.07 -0.06 0.86
N GLY A 50 -1.94 0.69 0.22
CA GLY A 50 -3.28 0.90 0.73
C GLY A 50 -4.38 0.81 -0.30
N SER A 51 -5.54 0.31 0.13
CA SER A 51 -6.72 0.17 -0.71
C SER A 51 -7.97 0.14 0.16
N GLY A 52 -9.10 0.56 -0.43
CA GLY A 52 -10.40 0.36 0.18
C GLY A 52 -10.88 -1.07 -0.07
N ILE A 53 -11.26 -1.76 1.00
CA ILE A 53 -11.70 -3.16 0.89
C ILE A 53 -13.02 -3.28 0.14
N ARG A 54 -13.91 -2.31 0.28
CA ARG A 54 -15.21 -2.32 -0.41
C ARG A 54 -15.08 -2.34 -1.94
N TRP A 55 -13.94 -1.95 -2.45
CA TRP A 55 -13.71 -1.81 -3.88
C TRP A 55 -12.74 -2.89 -4.34
N ALA A 56 -13.27 -4.08 -4.58
CA ALA A 56 -12.46 -5.23 -5.02
C ALA A 56 -11.60 -4.90 -6.25
N LYS A 57 -12.10 -4.05 -7.14
CA LYS A 57 -11.35 -3.63 -8.31
C LYS A 57 -10.07 -2.90 -7.93
N HIS A 58 -10.14 -1.96 -7.00
CA HIS A 58 -8.98 -1.20 -6.55
C HIS A 58 -7.97 -2.11 -5.85
N TYR A 59 -8.49 -3.05 -5.07
CA TYR A 59 -7.65 -4.04 -4.40
C TYR A 59 -6.89 -4.89 -5.41
N ARG A 60 -7.55 -5.32 -6.49
CA ARG A 60 -6.89 -6.08 -7.55
C ARG A 60 -5.79 -5.29 -8.23
N GLU A 61 -6.02 -4.00 -8.48
CA GLU A 61 -4.99 -3.15 -9.08
C GLU A 61 -3.73 -3.13 -8.22
N LEU A 62 -3.91 -3.08 -6.90
CA LEU A 62 -2.80 -3.09 -5.97
C LEU A 62 -2.05 -4.42 -6.02
N LEU A 63 -2.77 -5.55 -6.05
CA LEU A 63 -2.15 -6.86 -6.16
C LEU A 63 -1.39 -7.03 -7.47
N GLU A 64 -1.97 -6.56 -8.58
CA GLU A 64 -1.30 -6.60 -9.87
C GLU A 64 -0.01 -5.77 -9.86
N PHE A 65 -0.05 -4.62 -9.23
CA PHE A 65 1.14 -3.79 -9.08
C PHE A 65 2.23 -4.55 -8.33
N ILE A 66 1.87 -5.22 -7.24
CA ILE A 66 2.83 -5.98 -6.43
C ILE A 66 3.45 -7.11 -7.24
N THR A 67 2.67 -7.82 -8.07
CA THR A 67 3.20 -8.90 -8.89
C THR A 67 4.20 -8.40 -9.94
N LYS A 68 4.06 -7.15 -10.36
CA LYS A 68 4.96 -6.56 -11.36
C LYS A 68 6.18 -5.88 -10.76
N MET A 69 6.21 -5.71 -9.44
CA MET A 69 7.35 -5.09 -8.78
C MET A 69 8.61 -5.94 -8.89
N PRO A 70 9.80 -5.31 -8.90
CA PRO A 70 11.04 -6.05 -8.75
C PRO A 70 11.19 -6.55 -7.32
N HIS A 71 12.11 -7.46 -7.08
CA HIS A 71 12.48 -7.86 -5.73
C HIS A 71 13.11 -6.68 -5.01
N LEU A 72 12.67 -6.45 -3.76
CA LEU A 72 13.17 -5.36 -2.93
C LEU A 72 13.62 -5.93 -1.58
N GLU A 73 14.61 -6.80 -1.65
CA GLU A 73 15.11 -7.54 -0.49
C GLU A 73 15.48 -6.61 0.65
N GLY A 74 14.94 -6.89 1.82
CA GLY A 74 15.26 -6.12 3.02
C GLY A 74 14.52 -4.79 3.17
N ARG A 75 13.71 -4.38 2.19
CA ARG A 75 12.92 -3.15 2.31
C ARG A 75 11.74 -3.38 3.23
N ARG A 76 11.33 -2.32 3.92
CA ARG A 76 10.20 -2.39 4.84
C ARG A 76 8.93 -1.90 4.16
N ALA A 77 7.81 -2.49 4.55
CA ALA A 77 6.52 -2.13 4.00
C ALA A 77 5.45 -2.16 5.09
N PHE A 78 4.38 -1.43 4.88
CA PHE A 78 3.18 -1.55 5.69
C PHE A 78 1.97 -1.59 4.78
N VAL A 79 0.88 -2.17 5.30
CA VAL A 79 -0.37 -2.33 4.56
C VAL A 79 -1.48 -1.62 5.32
N PHE A 80 -2.30 -0.88 4.62
CA PHE A 80 -3.48 -0.27 5.25
C PHE A 80 -4.69 -0.42 4.34
N SER A 81 -5.86 -0.40 4.96
CA SER A 81 -7.12 -0.50 4.23
C SER A 81 -8.21 0.24 4.98
N THR A 82 -9.29 0.55 4.28
CA THR A 82 -10.49 1.09 4.90
C THR A 82 -11.65 0.14 4.66
N SER A 83 -12.48 -0.03 5.68
CA SER A 83 -13.61 -0.93 5.64
C SER A 83 -14.72 -0.35 6.50
N GLY A 84 -15.96 -0.52 6.06
CA GLY A 84 -17.10 -0.08 6.85
C GLY A 84 -17.23 -0.80 8.21
N PHE A 85 -16.56 -1.94 8.35
CA PHE A 85 -16.63 -2.75 9.55
C PHE A 85 -15.41 -2.62 10.46
N GLY A 86 -14.34 -2.00 9.97
CA GLY A 86 -13.11 -1.86 10.75
C GLY A 86 -12.42 -3.18 11.04
N ILE A 87 -12.63 -4.19 10.22
CA ILE A 87 -12.11 -5.54 10.39
C ILE A 87 -11.00 -5.79 9.39
N LYS A 88 -9.92 -6.47 9.83
CA LYS A 88 -8.87 -6.92 8.91
C LYS A 88 -9.43 -8.08 8.09
N TRP A 89 -9.43 -7.91 6.80
CA TRP A 89 -9.96 -8.90 5.89
C TRP A 89 -8.87 -9.87 5.43
N PRO A 90 -9.27 -11.07 4.95
CA PRO A 90 -8.30 -11.99 4.34
C PRO A 90 -7.48 -11.38 3.22
N GLN A 91 -7.97 -10.32 2.61
CA GLN A 91 -7.24 -9.59 1.57
C GLN A 91 -5.89 -9.07 2.04
N HIS A 92 -5.77 -8.70 3.33
CA HIS A 92 -4.47 -8.31 3.88
C HIS A 92 -3.46 -9.46 3.80
N ASN A 93 -3.93 -10.69 3.93
CA ASN A 93 -3.06 -11.86 3.82
C ASN A 93 -2.47 -11.99 2.43
N ALA A 94 -3.26 -11.72 1.40
CA ALA A 94 -2.78 -11.77 0.02
C ALA A 94 -1.76 -10.67 -0.25
N LEU A 95 -1.99 -9.45 0.23
CA LEU A 95 -1.04 -8.36 0.10
C LEU A 95 0.26 -8.69 0.82
N ARG A 96 0.17 -9.15 2.04
CA ARG A 96 1.33 -9.51 2.86
C ARG A 96 2.17 -10.60 2.19
N LYS A 97 1.50 -11.64 1.68
CA LYS A 97 2.18 -12.73 1.00
C LYS A 97 2.89 -12.23 -0.25
N GLY A 98 2.21 -11.41 -1.06
CA GLY A 98 2.81 -10.85 -2.26
C GLY A 98 4.05 -10.02 -1.97
N LEU A 99 3.99 -9.20 -0.92
CA LEU A 99 5.13 -8.40 -0.52
C LEU A 99 6.29 -9.24 -0.01
N LYS A 100 6.00 -10.28 0.79
CA LYS A 100 7.03 -11.21 1.26
C LYS A 100 7.71 -11.92 0.10
N ASP A 101 6.93 -12.32 -0.90
CA ASP A 101 7.46 -12.99 -2.09
C ASP A 101 8.43 -12.08 -2.86
N LYS A 102 8.30 -10.78 -2.70
CA LYS A 102 9.21 -9.81 -3.31
C LYS A 102 10.34 -9.37 -2.38
N GLY A 103 10.47 -10.02 -1.23
CA GLY A 103 11.56 -9.75 -0.30
C GLY A 103 11.31 -8.65 0.72
N LEU A 104 10.12 -8.04 0.72
CA LEU A 104 9.82 -6.98 1.66
C LEU A 104 9.43 -7.53 3.03
N SER A 105 9.74 -6.76 4.06
CA SER A 105 9.35 -7.07 5.43
C SER A 105 8.14 -6.20 5.79
N VAL A 106 7.03 -6.82 6.07
CA VAL A 106 5.80 -6.10 6.45
C VAL A 106 5.85 -5.81 7.94
N ILE A 107 6.07 -4.54 8.28
CA ILE A 107 6.24 -4.12 9.67
C ILE A 107 4.98 -3.65 10.35
N GLY A 108 3.89 -3.49 9.62
CA GLY A 108 2.62 -3.08 10.22
C GLY A 108 1.45 -3.27 9.27
N GLU A 109 0.27 -3.44 9.85
CA GLU A 109 -0.98 -3.54 9.12
C GLU A 109 -2.03 -2.71 9.87
N TYR A 110 -2.76 -1.88 9.12
CA TYR A 110 -3.75 -0.98 9.69
C TYR A 110 -5.07 -1.14 8.96
N CYS A 111 -6.16 -1.20 9.70
CA CYS A 111 -7.50 -1.23 9.13
C CYS A 111 -8.32 -0.14 9.79
N CYS A 112 -8.85 0.77 8.98
CA CYS A 112 -9.62 1.92 9.45
C CYS A 112 -11.04 1.86 8.91
N LYS A 113 -11.98 2.40 9.68
CA LYS A 113 -13.35 2.53 9.21
C LYS A 113 -13.52 3.73 8.31
#